data_cba5659ae414461b6cd07cbc48a9cea4
#
_entry.id   cba5659ae414461b6cd07cbc48a9cea4
#
_cell.length_a   1.000
_cell.length_b   1.000
_cell.length_c   1.000
_cell.angle_alpha   90.00
_cell.angle_beta   90.00
_cell.angle_gamma   90.00
#
_symmetry.space_group_name_H-M   'P 1'
#
loop_
_entity.id
_entity.type
_entity.pdbx_description
1 polymer ?
#
loop_
_entity_poly.entity_id
_entity_poly.type
_entity_poly.pdbx_seq_one_letter_code
_entity_poly.pdbx_strand_id
1 'polypeptide(L)'
;MVLDGAIDPSLTWSQRALSQARGFREAVDDYAEHCSDVVGEACPAGTPEAVRGLLKRLYEATADRPLPVEDSEWGLDTATLHSAVTTSMYTPEEQWEPLSLALGEADRGDGSRLAAIAAGEPPAEDEQNAEEESPATDDETVDSTGDADSALTAVNCVDIPHPKDPREYWEALDEAHRAEGDHGSDAVVAALGCKGWPQAGPGPHRVRADGLPPVLVVGTTGDPSTPYHEAQSLARQLPHGMLLTYEGLGHTAYGRAGACVDTAVDAYLVDLTPVEPGKTC
;
A
#
# COMPACT_ATOMS: atom_id res chain seq x y z
N MET A 1 -13.89 -5.27 18.83
CA MET A 1 -13.12 -5.57 17.60
C MET A 1 -12.75 -4.25 16.96
N VAL A 2 -11.50 -4.10 16.53
CA VAL A 2 -10.98 -2.95 15.77
C VAL A 2 -10.63 -3.43 14.36
N LEU A 3 -10.95 -2.62 13.36
CA LEU A 3 -10.62 -2.84 11.96
C LEU A 3 -9.89 -1.59 11.46
N ASP A 4 -8.58 -1.69 11.30
CA ASP A 4 -7.71 -0.61 10.82
C ASP A 4 -7.26 -0.93 9.38
N GLY A 5 -7.42 0.01 8.46
CA GLY A 5 -7.21 -0.24 7.05
C GLY A 5 -8.28 -1.16 6.44
N ALA A 6 -9.54 -0.86 6.71
CA ALA A 6 -10.65 -1.72 6.30
C ALA A 6 -11.08 -1.48 4.84
N ILE A 7 -11.41 -2.57 4.14
CA ILE A 7 -11.98 -2.55 2.79
C ILE A 7 -13.52 -2.53 2.83
N ASP A 8 -14.13 -2.11 1.73
CA ASP A 8 -15.59 -2.24 1.53
C ASP A 8 -15.93 -3.61 0.91
N PRO A 9 -16.53 -4.53 1.67
CA PRO A 9 -16.85 -5.87 1.17
C PRO A 9 -17.98 -5.89 0.12
N SER A 10 -18.60 -4.75 -0.18
CA SER A 10 -19.60 -4.65 -1.23
C SER A 10 -19.03 -4.37 -2.62
N LEU A 11 -17.72 -4.14 -2.73
CA LEU A 11 -17.04 -3.91 -4.00
C LEU A 11 -16.82 -5.22 -4.75
N THR A 12 -16.99 -5.19 -6.07
CA THR A 12 -16.54 -6.26 -6.95
C THR A 12 -15.00 -6.26 -7.05
N TRP A 13 -14.43 -7.35 -7.56
CA TRP A 13 -12.97 -7.44 -7.76
C TRP A 13 -12.40 -6.26 -8.57
N SER A 14 -13.08 -5.87 -9.66
CA SER A 14 -12.64 -4.75 -10.50
C SER A 14 -12.82 -3.39 -9.84
N GLN A 15 -13.92 -3.19 -9.07
CA GLN A 15 -14.11 -1.97 -8.29
C GLN A 15 -13.06 -1.82 -7.20
N ARG A 16 -12.71 -2.93 -6.52
CA ARG A 16 -11.65 -2.94 -5.51
C ARG A 16 -10.28 -2.63 -6.13
N ALA A 17 -9.94 -3.27 -7.25
CA ALA A 17 -8.70 -2.99 -7.97
C ALA A 17 -8.60 -1.51 -8.37
N LEU A 18 -9.68 -0.93 -8.91
CA LEU A 18 -9.72 0.48 -9.30
C LEU A 18 -9.66 1.42 -8.09
N SER A 19 -10.32 1.07 -6.98
CA SER A 19 -10.28 1.83 -5.72
C SER A 19 -8.85 1.91 -5.17
N GLN A 20 -8.17 0.77 -5.08
CA GLN A 20 -6.78 0.68 -4.62
C GLN A 20 -5.81 1.40 -5.56
N ALA A 21 -5.97 1.22 -6.88
CA ALA A 21 -5.17 1.93 -7.89
C ALA A 21 -5.24 3.45 -7.72
N ARG A 22 -6.44 3.96 -7.45
CA ARG A 22 -6.64 5.38 -7.16
C ARG A 22 -5.93 5.79 -5.89
N GLY A 23 -6.02 5.00 -4.82
CA GLY A 23 -5.32 5.26 -3.56
C GLY A 23 -3.80 5.38 -3.76
N PHE A 24 -3.19 4.45 -4.50
CA PHE A 24 -1.76 4.53 -4.79
C PHE A 24 -1.39 5.74 -5.67
N ARG A 25 -2.19 6.05 -6.69
CA ARG A 25 -1.95 7.24 -7.50
C ARG A 25 -2.02 8.52 -6.65
N GLU A 26 -3.01 8.64 -5.77
CA GLU A 26 -3.15 9.76 -4.85
C GLU A 26 -1.96 9.83 -3.88
N ALA A 27 -1.53 8.71 -3.32
CA ALA A 27 -0.37 8.67 -2.43
C ALA A 27 0.96 9.07 -3.13
N VAL A 28 1.15 8.69 -4.40
CA VAL A 28 2.30 9.14 -5.19
C VAL A 28 2.20 10.64 -5.50
N ASP A 29 1.00 11.16 -5.73
CA ASP A 29 0.77 12.61 -5.85
C ASP A 29 1.08 13.33 -4.53
N ASP A 30 0.66 12.79 -3.38
CA ASP A 30 0.97 13.31 -2.04
C ASP A 30 2.48 13.27 -1.75
N TYR A 31 3.17 12.18 -2.14
CA TYR A 31 4.62 12.14 -2.08
C TYR A 31 5.26 13.30 -2.86
N ALA A 32 4.81 13.54 -4.09
CA ALA A 32 5.35 14.62 -4.90
C ALA A 32 5.07 16.01 -4.28
N GLU A 33 3.88 16.21 -3.68
CA GLU A 33 3.50 17.48 -3.04
C GLU A 33 4.29 17.73 -1.75
N HIS A 34 4.55 16.71 -0.95
CA HIS A 34 5.08 16.83 0.40
C HIS A 34 6.54 16.39 0.54
N CYS A 35 7.17 15.88 -0.52
CA CYS A 35 8.54 15.34 -0.49
C CYS A 35 9.51 16.28 0.20
N SER A 36 9.60 17.54 -0.22
CA SER A 36 10.52 18.52 0.36
C SER A 36 10.23 18.83 1.83
N ASP A 37 8.97 18.78 2.25
CA ASP A 37 8.56 19.07 3.62
C ASP A 37 8.86 17.90 4.56
N VAL A 38 8.75 16.65 4.06
CA VAL A 38 8.93 15.42 4.86
C VAL A 38 10.40 15.00 4.91
N VAL A 39 11.09 14.98 3.75
CA VAL A 39 12.46 14.44 3.66
C VAL A 39 13.53 15.51 3.38
N GLY A 40 13.16 16.77 3.29
CA GLY A 40 14.08 17.90 3.16
C GLY A 40 14.97 17.78 1.92
N GLU A 41 16.30 17.89 2.15
CA GLU A 41 17.32 17.84 1.08
C GLU A 41 17.42 16.49 0.37
N ALA A 42 16.88 15.40 0.93
CA ALA A 42 16.84 14.10 0.30
C ALA A 42 15.80 14.05 -0.84
N CYS A 43 14.85 14.99 -0.88
CA CYS A 43 13.87 15.06 -1.97
C CYS A 43 14.58 15.20 -3.32
N PRO A 44 14.34 14.31 -4.31
CA PRO A 44 15.14 14.23 -5.53
C PRO A 44 14.94 15.42 -6.48
N ALA A 45 13.94 16.27 -6.20
CA ALA A 45 13.65 17.47 -6.98
C ALA A 45 13.00 18.55 -6.12
N GLY A 46 13.25 19.82 -6.44
CA GLY A 46 12.87 20.95 -5.58
C GLY A 46 11.41 21.42 -5.71
N THR A 47 10.59 20.81 -6.55
CA THR A 47 9.16 21.15 -6.68
C THR A 47 8.32 19.91 -6.99
N PRO A 48 7.03 19.90 -6.62
CA PRO A 48 6.12 18.80 -6.93
C PRO A 48 6.09 18.39 -8.41
N GLU A 49 6.08 19.39 -9.31
CA GLU A 49 6.08 19.11 -10.75
C GLU A 49 7.40 18.48 -11.20
N ALA A 50 8.51 18.84 -10.59
CA ALA A 50 9.82 18.26 -10.91
C ALA A 50 9.93 16.81 -10.41
N VAL A 51 9.33 16.49 -9.24
CA VAL A 51 9.23 15.12 -8.72
C VAL A 51 8.38 14.25 -9.64
N ARG A 52 7.18 14.73 -10.02
CA ARG A 52 6.32 14.02 -11.01
C ARG A 52 7.02 13.84 -12.34
N GLY A 53 7.74 14.88 -12.79
CA GLY A 53 8.54 14.83 -14.02
C GLY A 53 9.66 13.81 -13.96
N LEU A 54 10.31 13.66 -12.81
CA LEU A 54 11.33 12.64 -12.57
C LEU A 54 10.73 11.23 -12.64
N LEU A 55 9.66 10.97 -11.89
CA LEU A 55 8.98 9.67 -11.92
C LEU A 55 8.57 9.30 -13.34
N LYS A 56 7.94 10.22 -14.08
CA LYS A 56 7.54 9.99 -15.47
C LYS A 56 8.74 9.61 -16.36
N ARG A 57 9.86 10.34 -16.26
CA ARG A 57 11.06 10.01 -17.04
C ARG A 57 11.62 8.63 -16.71
N LEU A 58 11.62 8.25 -15.43
CA LEU A 58 12.10 6.94 -15.00
C LEU A 58 11.20 5.81 -15.51
N TYR A 59 9.89 5.96 -15.47
CA TYR A 59 8.95 5.01 -16.07
C TYR A 59 9.14 4.88 -17.57
N GLU A 60 9.28 5.99 -18.30
CA GLU A 60 9.56 5.97 -19.75
C GLU A 60 10.91 5.31 -20.05
N ALA A 61 11.94 5.61 -19.28
CA ALA A 61 13.28 5.04 -19.49
C ALA A 61 13.32 3.53 -19.22
N THR A 62 12.68 3.07 -18.13
CA THR A 62 12.64 1.64 -17.79
C THR A 62 11.75 0.83 -18.73
N ALA A 63 10.73 1.44 -19.35
CA ALA A 63 9.91 0.81 -20.39
C ALA A 63 10.72 0.51 -21.66
N ASP A 64 11.66 1.39 -22.02
CA ASP A 64 12.54 1.18 -23.16
C ASP A 64 13.66 0.17 -22.86
N ARG A 65 14.26 0.28 -21.68
CA ARG A 65 15.36 -0.58 -21.23
C ARG A 65 15.53 -0.53 -19.72
N PRO A 66 15.67 -1.70 -19.03
CA PRO A 66 15.99 -1.75 -17.61
C PRO A 66 17.23 -0.93 -17.24
N LEU A 67 17.19 -0.24 -16.10
CA LEU A 67 18.37 0.43 -15.56
C LEU A 67 19.33 -0.61 -14.97
N PRO A 68 20.66 -0.37 -15.04
CA PRO A 68 21.63 -1.22 -14.39
C PRO A 68 21.36 -1.37 -12.88
N VAL A 69 21.56 -2.58 -12.38
CA VAL A 69 21.52 -2.94 -10.96
C VAL A 69 22.83 -3.66 -10.65
N GLU A 70 23.54 -3.25 -9.60
CA GLU A 70 24.79 -3.89 -9.19
C GLU A 70 24.57 -5.38 -8.92
N ASP A 71 25.49 -6.22 -9.38
CA ASP A 71 25.45 -7.67 -9.25
C ASP A 71 24.21 -8.38 -9.81
N SER A 72 23.42 -7.71 -10.68
CA SER A 72 22.26 -8.30 -11.33
C SER A 72 22.36 -8.26 -12.87
N GLU A 73 22.02 -9.38 -13.51
CA GLU A 73 21.93 -9.48 -14.98
C GLU A 73 20.60 -8.91 -15.54
N TRP A 74 19.57 -8.72 -14.68
CA TRP A 74 18.21 -8.35 -15.12
C TRP A 74 17.97 -6.85 -15.14
N GLY A 75 18.60 -6.10 -14.23
CA GLY A 75 18.37 -4.67 -14.08
C GLY A 75 16.99 -4.32 -13.47
N LEU A 76 16.77 -3.03 -13.25
CA LEU A 76 15.49 -2.47 -12.78
C LEU A 76 14.58 -2.20 -13.98
N ASP A 77 13.55 -2.99 -14.14
CA ASP A 77 12.48 -2.77 -15.13
C ASP A 77 11.35 -1.89 -14.56
N THR A 78 10.36 -1.58 -15.41
CA THR A 78 9.22 -0.74 -15.01
C THR A 78 8.39 -1.35 -13.89
N ALA A 79 8.22 -2.68 -13.86
CA ALA A 79 7.43 -3.35 -12.83
C ALA A 79 8.13 -3.28 -11.47
N THR A 80 9.45 -3.49 -11.45
CA THR A 80 10.27 -3.38 -10.24
C THR A 80 10.34 -1.94 -9.74
N LEU A 81 10.49 -0.96 -10.64
CA LEU A 81 10.38 0.47 -10.30
C LEU A 81 9.03 0.79 -9.66
N HIS A 82 7.95 0.31 -10.27
CA HIS A 82 6.59 0.53 -9.77
C HIS A 82 6.41 -0.09 -8.38
N SER A 83 6.88 -1.32 -8.19
CA SER A 83 6.85 -2.00 -6.88
C SER A 83 7.58 -1.19 -5.81
N ALA A 84 8.80 -0.69 -6.10
CA ALA A 84 9.54 0.15 -5.16
C ALA A 84 8.77 1.41 -4.77
N VAL A 85 8.20 2.12 -5.76
CA VAL A 85 7.43 3.34 -5.51
C VAL A 85 6.18 3.05 -4.69
N THR A 86 5.38 2.05 -5.05
CA THR A 86 4.12 1.73 -4.35
C THR A 86 4.35 1.21 -2.93
N THR A 87 5.34 0.35 -2.73
CA THR A 87 5.71 -0.15 -1.40
C THR A 87 6.10 0.99 -0.46
N SER A 88 6.81 1.99 -0.98
CA SER A 88 7.22 3.15 -0.18
C SER A 88 6.05 4.07 0.23
N MET A 89 4.85 3.88 -0.31
CA MET A 89 3.68 4.67 0.09
C MET A 89 2.99 4.15 1.35
N TYR A 90 3.35 2.96 1.85
CA TYR A 90 2.70 2.38 3.04
C TYR A 90 3.09 3.09 4.34
N THR A 91 4.36 3.44 4.50
CA THR A 91 4.90 4.10 5.70
C THR A 91 5.76 5.31 5.30
N PRO A 92 5.13 6.45 4.97
CA PRO A 92 5.79 7.66 4.50
C PRO A 92 6.96 8.12 5.37
N GLU A 93 6.77 8.06 6.69
CA GLU A 93 7.74 8.48 7.71
C GLU A 93 9.05 7.67 7.69
N GLU A 94 9.00 6.43 7.20
CA GLU A 94 10.15 5.51 7.15
C GLU A 94 10.70 5.35 5.74
N GLN A 95 9.81 5.37 4.72
CA GLN A 95 10.15 4.94 3.37
C GLN A 95 10.39 6.08 2.38
N TRP A 96 9.90 7.30 2.65
CA TRP A 96 10.03 8.37 1.66
C TRP A 96 11.47 8.89 1.52
N GLU A 97 12.28 8.89 2.58
CA GLU A 97 13.68 9.27 2.48
C GLU A 97 14.49 8.24 1.68
N PRO A 98 14.45 6.93 2.00
CA PRO A 98 15.08 5.90 1.16
C PRO A 98 14.63 5.93 -0.30
N LEU A 99 13.32 6.08 -0.56
CA LEU A 99 12.79 6.22 -1.91
C LEU A 99 13.37 7.43 -2.63
N SER A 100 13.41 8.58 -1.97
CA SER A 100 13.91 9.83 -2.54
C SER A 100 15.36 9.73 -2.97
N LEU A 101 16.22 9.14 -2.13
CA LEU A 101 17.62 8.86 -2.44
C LEU A 101 17.73 7.91 -3.62
N ALA A 102 16.95 6.83 -3.62
CA ALA A 102 16.94 5.83 -4.69
C ALA A 102 16.48 6.41 -6.04
N LEU A 103 15.46 7.28 -6.05
CA LEU A 103 15.03 7.99 -7.27
C LEU A 103 16.11 8.92 -7.79
N GLY A 104 16.86 9.59 -6.90
CA GLY A 104 18.00 10.42 -7.29
C GLY A 104 19.15 9.62 -7.88
N GLU A 105 19.40 8.39 -7.42
CA GLU A 105 20.38 7.45 -7.99
C GLU A 105 19.91 6.94 -9.36
N ALA A 106 18.65 6.58 -9.48
CA ALA A 106 18.06 6.13 -10.73
C ALA A 106 18.08 7.20 -11.84
N ASP A 107 17.88 8.48 -11.50
CA ASP A 107 18.02 9.59 -12.46
C ASP A 107 19.48 9.72 -12.98
N ARG A 108 20.45 9.22 -12.23
CA ARG A 108 21.86 9.11 -12.64
C ARG A 108 22.21 7.79 -13.34
N GLY A 109 21.23 6.88 -13.49
CA GLY A 109 21.35 5.63 -14.21
C GLY A 109 21.66 4.40 -13.36
N ASP A 110 21.51 4.47 -12.03
CA ASP A 110 21.71 3.36 -11.09
C ASP A 110 20.38 2.96 -10.45
N GLY A 111 19.90 1.74 -10.77
CA GLY A 111 18.65 1.18 -10.26
C GLY A 111 18.78 0.35 -8.99
N SER A 112 19.99 0.19 -8.44
CA SER A 112 20.28 -0.80 -7.40
C SER A 112 19.46 -0.60 -6.12
N ARG A 113 19.38 0.62 -5.60
CA ARG A 113 18.61 0.91 -4.38
C ARG A 113 17.10 0.74 -4.58
N LEU A 114 16.56 1.12 -5.75
CA LEU A 114 15.15 0.86 -6.06
C LEU A 114 14.85 -0.65 -6.16
N ALA A 115 15.77 -1.43 -6.72
CA ALA A 115 15.62 -2.88 -6.78
C ALA A 115 15.61 -3.49 -5.37
N ALA A 116 16.48 -3.03 -4.46
CA ALA A 116 16.52 -3.45 -3.07
C ALA A 116 15.20 -3.10 -2.32
N ILE A 117 14.69 -1.88 -2.50
CA ILE A 117 13.38 -1.48 -1.93
C ILE A 117 12.27 -2.40 -2.44
N ALA A 118 12.24 -2.70 -3.74
CA ALA A 118 11.24 -3.58 -4.33
C ALA A 118 11.33 -5.03 -3.81
N ALA A 119 12.54 -5.47 -3.45
CA ALA A 119 12.80 -6.78 -2.85
C ALA A 119 12.46 -6.83 -1.35
N GLY A 120 12.12 -5.70 -0.73
CA GLY A 120 11.88 -5.60 0.71
C GLY A 120 13.16 -5.69 1.55
N GLU A 121 14.32 -5.41 0.93
CA GLU A 121 15.58 -5.38 1.64
C GLU A 121 15.67 -4.12 2.52
N PRO A 122 16.17 -4.22 3.75
CA PRO A 122 16.37 -3.05 4.58
C PRO A 122 17.30 -2.07 3.87
N PRO A 123 17.09 -0.73 4.05
CA PRO A 123 18.03 0.26 3.53
C PRO A 123 19.45 -0.10 3.98
N ALA A 124 20.41 -0.08 3.06
CA ALA A 124 21.81 -0.24 3.45
C ALA A 124 22.13 0.88 4.46
N GLU A 125 22.31 0.52 5.73
CA GLU A 125 22.80 1.45 6.73
C GLU A 125 24.19 1.89 6.29
N ASP A 126 24.50 3.18 6.40
CA ASP A 126 25.85 3.67 6.23
C ASP A 126 26.75 2.82 7.14
N GLU A 127 27.76 2.16 6.59
CA GLU A 127 28.68 1.21 7.27
C GLU A 127 29.36 1.77 8.54
N GLN A 128 29.01 2.97 8.97
CA GLN A 128 29.60 3.66 10.13
C GLN A 128 28.89 3.41 11.46
N ASN A 129 27.72 2.76 11.49
CA ASN A 129 26.97 2.48 12.72
C ASN A 129 26.76 0.97 13.02
N ALA A 130 27.41 0.07 12.32
CA ALA A 130 27.35 -1.37 12.59
C ALA A 130 28.26 -1.75 13.77
N GLU A 131 27.97 -1.21 14.97
CA GLU A 131 28.55 -1.75 16.21
C GLU A 131 27.42 -2.22 17.14
N GLU A 132 27.42 -3.54 17.40
CA GLU A 132 26.68 -4.27 18.44
C GLU A 132 25.23 -4.69 18.15
N GLU A 133 24.97 -5.56 17.20
CA GLU A 133 23.88 -6.52 17.35
C GLU A 133 24.40 -7.87 17.90
N SER A 134 23.76 -8.32 18.98
CA SER A 134 24.00 -9.63 19.61
C SER A 134 23.86 -10.77 18.62
N PRO A 135 24.65 -11.87 18.76
CA PRO A 135 24.60 -12.99 17.84
C PRO A 135 23.21 -13.61 17.82
N ALA A 136 22.56 -13.58 16.65
CA ALA A 136 21.32 -14.31 16.40
C ALA A 136 21.55 -15.80 16.72
N THR A 137 20.69 -16.34 17.56
CA THR A 137 20.57 -17.79 17.75
C THR A 137 20.12 -18.40 16.43
N ASP A 138 20.83 -19.49 16.00
CA ASP A 138 20.44 -20.35 14.88
C ASP A 138 19.02 -20.90 15.10
N ASP A 139 18.02 -20.13 14.74
CA ASP A 139 16.67 -20.64 14.51
C ASP A 139 16.44 -20.60 12.99
N GLU A 140 16.00 -21.72 12.44
CA GLU A 140 15.70 -21.85 11.01
C GLU A 140 14.79 -20.67 10.61
N THR A 141 15.33 -19.74 9.83
CA THR A 141 14.54 -18.64 9.26
C THR A 141 13.53 -19.24 8.29
N VAL A 142 12.36 -19.55 8.81
CA VAL A 142 11.16 -19.74 7.97
C VAL A 142 11.04 -18.43 7.20
N ASP A 143 11.06 -18.50 5.87
CA ASP A 143 10.80 -17.35 5.01
C ASP A 143 9.36 -16.85 5.26
N SER A 144 9.21 -16.03 6.28
CA SER A 144 7.93 -15.53 6.74
C SER A 144 7.26 -14.59 5.73
N THR A 145 8.05 -14.01 4.82
CA THR A 145 7.53 -13.09 3.79
C THR A 145 6.78 -13.86 2.71
N GLY A 146 7.33 -14.96 2.20
CA GLY A 146 6.68 -15.81 1.20
C GLY A 146 5.37 -16.43 1.72
N ASP A 147 5.31 -16.78 3.01
CA ASP A 147 4.10 -17.32 3.63
C ASP A 147 3.01 -16.26 3.80
N ALA A 148 3.37 -15.02 4.16
CA ALA A 148 2.43 -13.90 4.30
C ALA A 148 1.80 -13.52 2.96
N ASP A 149 2.59 -13.40 1.89
CA ASP A 149 2.12 -13.09 0.54
C ASP A 149 1.21 -14.19 -0.01
N SER A 150 1.55 -15.44 0.26
CA SER A 150 0.73 -16.59 -0.12
C SER A 150 -0.60 -16.60 0.62
N ALA A 151 -0.61 -16.26 1.92
CA ALA A 151 -1.82 -16.16 2.73
C ALA A 151 -2.71 -14.99 2.25
N LEU A 152 -2.13 -13.82 1.98
CA LEU A 152 -2.85 -12.66 1.44
C LEU A 152 -3.51 -12.98 0.10
N THR A 153 -2.77 -13.62 -0.81
CA THR A 153 -3.28 -14.06 -2.10
C THR A 153 -4.44 -15.04 -1.93
N ALA A 154 -4.28 -16.04 -1.07
CA ALA A 154 -5.33 -17.03 -0.82
C ALA A 154 -6.61 -16.40 -0.27
N VAL A 155 -6.50 -15.51 0.72
CA VAL A 155 -7.65 -14.78 1.30
C VAL A 155 -8.34 -13.94 0.23
N ASN A 156 -7.61 -13.13 -0.51
CA ASN A 156 -8.17 -12.27 -1.55
C ASN A 156 -8.88 -13.07 -2.65
N CYS A 157 -8.31 -14.21 -3.05
CA CYS A 157 -8.88 -15.03 -4.11
C CYS A 157 -10.10 -15.87 -3.65
N VAL A 158 -10.19 -16.19 -2.35
CA VAL A 158 -11.34 -16.89 -1.78
C VAL A 158 -12.49 -15.91 -1.51
N ASP A 159 -12.22 -14.75 -0.97
CA ASP A 159 -13.26 -13.81 -0.51
C ASP A 159 -14.03 -13.17 -1.66
N ILE A 160 -13.36 -12.90 -2.77
CA ILE A 160 -13.98 -12.21 -3.92
C ILE A 160 -13.97 -13.12 -5.14
N PRO A 161 -15.15 -13.39 -5.77
CA PRO A 161 -15.21 -14.13 -7.03
C PRO A 161 -14.48 -13.40 -8.15
N HIS A 162 -13.61 -14.12 -8.85
CA HIS A 162 -12.86 -13.62 -9.99
C HIS A 162 -13.36 -14.20 -11.31
N PRO A 163 -13.29 -13.46 -12.43
CA PRO A 163 -13.70 -13.94 -13.74
C PRO A 163 -12.89 -15.16 -14.18
N LYS A 164 -13.55 -16.08 -14.88
CA LYS A 164 -12.90 -17.19 -15.56
C LYS A 164 -12.46 -16.83 -16.98
N ASP A 165 -13.16 -15.89 -17.60
CA ASP A 165 -12.83 -15.42 -18.94
C ASP A 165 -11.73 -14.36 -18.87
N PRO A 166 -10.55 -14.57 -19.50
CA PRO A 166 -9.48 -13.59 -19.48
C PRO A 166 -9.86 -12.25 -20.14
N ARG A 167 -10.87 -12.23 -21.01
CA ARG A 167 -11.31 -10.98 -21.65
C ARG A 167 -11.84 -9.95 -20.65
N GLU A 168 -12.47 -10.41 -19.56
CA GLU A 168 -12.97 -9.53 -18.50
C GLU A 168 -11.82 -8.79 -17.79
N TYR A 169 -10.66 -9.44 -17.67
CA TYR A 169 -9.46 -8.78 -17.14
C TYR A 169 -8.89 -7.74 -18.10
N TRP A 170 -8.89 -8.04 -19.41
CA TRP A 170 -8.44 -7.07 -20.41
C TRP A 170 -9.33 -5.82 -20.46
N GLU A 171 -10.65 -6.00 -20.37
CA GLU A 171 -11.60 -4.90 -20.32
C GLU A 171 -11.39 -4.05 -19.06
N ALA A 172 -11.20 -4.70 -17.90
CA ALA A 172 -10.90 -4.01 -16.64
C ALA A 172 -9.53 -3.31 -16.66
N LEU A 173 -8.53 -3.91 -17.32
CA LEU A 173 -7.21 -3.32 -17.51
C LEU A 173 -7.28 -2.03 -18.32
N ASP A 174 -8.00 -2.07 -19.45
CA ASP A 174 -8.20 -0.89 -20.30
C ASP A 174 -8.97 0.22 -19.56
N GLU A 175 -9.93 -0.12 -18.72
CA GLU A 175 -10.68 0.83 -17.90
C GLU A 175 -9.79 1.44 -16.82
N ALA A 176 -9.08 0.60 -16.08
CA ALA A 176 -8.22 1.01 -14.97
C ALA A 176 -7.04 1.87 -15.47
N HIS A 177 -6.41 1.50 -16.58
CA HIS A 177 -5.35 2.30 -17.18
C HIS A 177 -5.84 3.68 -17.64
N ARG A 178 -7.04 3.75 -18.23
CA ARG A 178 -7.64 5.05 -18.64
C ARG A 178 -7.99 5.92 -17.43
N ALA A 179 -8.36 5.33 -16.31
CA ALA A 179 -8.77 6.06 -15.11
C ALA A 179 -7.57 6.49 -14.24
N GLU A 180 -6.63 5.59 -14.00
CA GLU A 180 -5.57 5.75 -13.00
C GLU A 180 -4.15 5.52 -13.57
N GLY A 181 -3.98 5.47 -14.90
CA GLY A 181 -2.69 5.25 -15.55
C GLY A 181 -2.07 3.89 -15.20
N ASP A 182 -0.75 3.87 -15.00
CA ASP A 182 0.00 2.64 -14.74
C ASP A 182 -0.41 1.99 -13.41
N HIS A 183 -0.75 2.78 -12.39
CA HIS A 183 -1.28 2.27 -11.12
C HIS A 183 -2.57 1.44 -11.30
N GLY A 184 -3.44 1.84 -12.24
CA GLY A 184 -4.62 1.07 -12.60
C GLY A 184 -4.27 -0.29 -13.19
N SER A 185 -3.27 -0.35 -14.05
CA SER A 185 -2.82 -1.57 -14.69
C SER A 185 -2.37 -2.62 -13.67
N ASP A 186 -1.56 -2.22 -12.71
CA ASP A 186 -0.97 -3.14 -11.72
C ASP A 186 -2.01 -3.78 -10.80
N ALA A 187 -3.00 -3.01 -10.34
CA ALA A 187 -4.06 -3.53 -9.50
C ALA A 187 -4.88 -4.63 -10.20
N VAL A 188 -5.11 -4.48 -11.52
CA VAL A 188 -5.80 -5.51 -12.30
C VAL A 188 -4.91 -6.71 -12.58
N VAL A 189 -3.60 -6.49 -12.85
CA VAL A 189 -2.63 -7.57 -13.04
C VAL A 189 -2.48 -8.41 -11.77
N ALA A 190 -2.43 -7.77 -10.60
CA ALA A 190 -2.42 -8.48 -9.32
C ALA A 190 -3.68 -9.36 -9.14
N ALA A 191 -4.86 -8.84 -9.50
CA ALA A 191 -6.11 -9.60 -9.46
C ALA A 191 -6.13 -10.80 -10.41
N LEU A 192 -5.34 -10.78 -11.50
CA LEU A 192 -5.21 -11.90 -12.44
C LEU A 192 -4.63 -13.14 -11.77
N GLY A 193 -3.84 -13.02 -10.71
CA GLY A 193 -3.34 -14.13 -9.91
C GLY A 193 -4.45 -15.03 -9.33
N CYS A 194 -5.66 -14.49 -9.16
CA CYS A 194 -6.83 -15.24 -8.70
C CYS A 194 -7.58 -15.98 -9.81
N LYS A 195 -7.20 -15.81 -11.07
CA LYS A 195 -7.84 -16.49 -12.19
C LYS A 195 -7.72 -18.02 -12.08
N GLY A 196 -8.85 -18.68 -12.01
CA GLY A 196 -8.88 -20.14 -11.87
C GLY A 196 -8.80 -20.64 -10.43
N TRP A 197 -8.85 -19.76 -9.45
CA TRP A 197 -8.96 -20.17 -8.04
C TRP A 197 -10.16 -21.12 -7.86
N PRO A 198 -9.98 -22.26 -7.18
CA PRO A 198 -10.97 -23.35 -7.21
C PRO A 198 -12.25 -23.06 -6.44
N GLN A 199 -12.19 -22.15 -5.48
CA GLN A 199 -13.32 -21.77 -4.63
C GLN A 199 -13.43 -20.24 -4.58
N ALA A 200 -14.68 -19.75 -4.57
CA ALA A 200 -14.97 -18.36 -4.35
C ALA A 200 -15.92 -18.23 -3.15
N GLY A 201 -15.74 -17.18 -2.39
CA GLY A 201 -16.65 -16.80 -1.32
C GLY A 201 -18.02 -16.35 -1.82
N PRO A 202 -18.85 -15.80 -0.93
CA PRO A 202 -20.23 -15.39 -1.25
C PRO A 202 -20.30 -14.24 -2.27
N GLY A 203 -19.18 -13.64 -2.59
CA GLY A 203 -19.10 -12.48 -3.47
C GLY A 203 -19.40 -11.16 -2.76
N PRO A 204 -19.37 -10.05 -3.51
CA PRO A 204 -19.60 -8.72 -2.96
C PRO A 204 -20.96 -8.63 -2.27
N HIS A 205 -20.96 -8.17 -1.04
CA HIS A 205 -22.19 -8.01 -0.26
C HIS A 205 -22.02 -6.94 0.82
N ARG A 206 -23.12 -6.30 1.16
CA ARG A 206 -23.15 -5.42 2.34
C ARG A 206 -23.15 -6.26 3.62
N VAL A 207 -22.35 -5.85 4.59
CA VAL A 207 -22.32 -6.51 5.91
C VAL A 207 -23.70 -6.38 6.56
N ARG A 208 -24.21 -7.53 7.02
CA ARG A 208 -25.41 -7.62 7.85
C ARG A 208 -25.04 -8.42 9.09
N ALA A 209 -24.81 -7.71 10.16
CA ALA A 209 -24.28 -8.29 11.39
C ALA A 209 -25.15 -7.86 12.59
N ASP A 210 -26.44 -8.16 12.49
CA ASP A 210 -27.42 -7.84 13.54
C ASP A 210 -26.99 -8.49 14.86
N GLY A 211 -26.98 -7.69 15.94
CA GLY A 211 -26.62 -8.15 17.28
C GLY A 211 -25.12 -8.11 17.61
N LEU A 212 -24.27 -7.63 16.70
CA LEU A 212 -22.88 -7.35 17.05
C LEU A 212 -22.79 -6.14 18.02
N PRO A 213 -21.87 -6.22 19.01
CA PRO A 213 -21.49 -5.04 19.75
C PRO A 213 -20.87 -3.99 18.81
N PRO A 214 -20.75 -2.74 19.24
CA PRO A 214 -20.07 -1.71 18.46
C PRO A 214 -18.71 -2.18 17.96
N VAL A 215 -18.38 -1.85 16.71
CA VAL A 215 -17.09 -2.17 16.06
C VAL A 215 -16.40 -0.85 15.72
N LEU A 216 -15.16 -0.72 16.12
CA LEU A 216 -14.33 0.44 15.77
C LEU A 216 -13.66 0.18 14.40
N VAL A 217 -13.92 1.07 13.45
CA VAL A 217 -13.24 1.15 12.17
C VAL A 217 -12.31 2.36 12.23
N VAL A 218 -11.05 2.14 11.92
CA VAL A 218 -10.04 3.21 11.80
C VAL A 218 -9.75 3.40 10.33
N GLY A 219 -9.74 4.64 9.87
CA GLY A 219 -9.44 4.97 8.47
C GLY A 219 -8.49 6.15 8.38
N THR A 220 -7.43 5.97 7.60
CA THR A 220 -6.46 7.02 7.26
C THR A 220 -6.89 7.73 5.98
N THR A 221 -6.88 9.05 5.98
CA THR A 221 -7.40 9.84 4.84
C THR A 221 -6.56 9.65 3.57
N GLY A 222 -5.25 9.48 3.69
CA GLY A 222 -4.32 9.20 2.60
C GLY A 222 -3.83 7.74 2.60
N ASP A 223 -4.72 6.77 2.83
CA ASP A 223 -4.37 5.35 2.77
C ASP A 223 -4.31 4.87 1.31
N PRO A 224 -3.12 4.42 0.83
CA PRO A 224 -2.96 3.97 -0.55
C PRO A 224 -3.62 2.61 -0.81
N SER A 225 -3.58 1.72 0.16
CA SER A 225 -3.96 0.31 0.00
C SER A 225 -5.44 0.06 0.28
N THR A 226 -5.97 0.75 1.29
CA THR A 226 -7.37 0.67 1.71
C THR A 226 -7.97 2.07 1.83
N PRO A 227 -8.33 2.68 0.69
CA PRO A 227 -8.73 4.08 0.64
C PRO A 227 -9.82 4.45 1.65
N TYR A 228 -9.68 5.59 2.29
CA TYR A 228 -10.50 6.07 3.40
C TYR A 228 -12.02 5.91 3.19
N HIS A 229 -12.52 6.10 1.96
CA HIS A 229 -13.94 5.95 1.64
C HIS A 229 -14.46 4.52 1.86
N GLU A 230 -13.58 3.51 1.82
CA GLU A 230 -13.93 2.12 2.10
C GLU A 230 -14.13 1.90 3.61
N ALA A 231 -13.26 2.45 4.46
CA ALA A 231 -13.45 2.47 5.91
C ALA A 231 -14.76 3.18 6.29
N GLN A 232 -15.05 4.32 5.67
CA GLN A 232 -16.33 5.00 5.84
C GLN A 232 -17.52 4.13 5.41
N SER A 233 -17.39 3.42 4.30
CA SER A 233 -18.46 2.55 3.81
C SER A 233 -18.71 1.40 4.76
N LEU A 234 -17.66 0.73 5.23
CA LEU A 234 -17.76 -0.37 6.19
C LEU A 234 -18.37 0.09 7.52
N ALA A 235 -17.92 1.21 8.07
CA ALA A 235 -18.48 1.76 9.31
C ALA A 235 -19.99 2.03 9.20
N ARG A 236 -20.47 2.51 8.04
CA ARG A 236 -21.92 2.69 7.77
C ARG A 236 -22.70 1.38 7.57
N GLN A 237 -22.02 0.30 7.16
CA GLN A 237 -22.66 -1.00 6.97
C GLN A 237 -22.86 -1.75 8.29
N LEU A 238 -22.00 -1.52 9.26
CA LEU A 238 -22.07 -2.12 10.58
C LEU A 238 -23.18 -1.49 11.43
N PRO A 239 -24.03 -2.26 12.12
CA PRO A 239 -25.17 -1.72 12.88
C PRO A 239 -24.81 -0.67 13.93
N HIS A 240 -23.64 -0.78 14.50
CA HIS A 240 -23.06 0.13 15.50
C HIS A 240 -21.60 0.42 15.18
N GLY A 241 -21.31 0.64 13.88
CA GLY A 241 -19.96 0.99 13.44
C GLY A 241 -19.56 2.37 13.93
N MET A 242 -18.42 2.46 14.57
CA MET A 242 -17.77 3.72 14.96
C MET A 242 -16.63 3.97 13.99
N LEU A 243 -16.48 5.19 13.51
CA LEU A 243 -15.37 5.58 12.65
C LEU A 243 -14.44 6.52 13.41
N LEU A 244 -13.17 6.13 13.52
CA LEU A 244 -12.08 7.00 13.91
C LEU A 244 -11.32 7.40 12.65
N THR A 245 -11.24 8.69 12.38
CA THR A 245 -10.49 9.22 11.24
C THR A 245 -9.09 9.64 11.68
N TYR A 246 -8.09 9.17 10.97
CA TYR A 246 -6.75 9.75 11.03
C TYR A 246 -6.53 10.64 9.79
N GLU A 247 -6.29 11.94 10.02
CA GLU A 247 -5.92 12.89 8.96
C GLU A 247 -4.41 12.79 8.71
N GLY A 248 -3.99 11.87 7.85
CA GLY A 248 -2.59 11.59 7.57
C GLY A 248 -2.40 10.71 6.35
N LEU A 249 -1.15 10.36 6.09
CA LEU A 249 -0.73 9.55 4.96
C LEU A 249 -0.30 8.16 5.41
N GLY A 250 -0.28 7.20 4.47
CA GLY A 250 0.18 5.84 4.70
C GLY A 250 -0.92 4.87 5.10
N HIS A 251 -0.56 3.58 5.11
CA HIS A 251 -1.50 2.50 5.35
C HIS A 251 -1.65 2.20 6.83
N THR A 252 -2.91 2.10 7.32
CA THR A 252 -3.29 1.94 8.73
C THR A 252 -2.91 3.15 9.60
N ALA A 253 -3.24 3.13 10.89
CA ALA A 253 -2.96 4.24 11.79
C ALA A 253 -2.53 3.81 13.20
N TYR A 254 -3.06 2.71 13.73
CA TYR A 254 -2.74 2.26 15.09
C TYR A 254 -1.28 1.82 15.19
N GLY A 255 -0.59 2.32 16.22
CA GLY A 255 0.83 2.08 16.47
C GLY A 255 1.78 2.96 15.62
N ARG A 256 1.25 3.77 14.68
CA ARG A 256 2.01 4.62 13.77
C ARG A 256 1.62 6.10 13.85
N ALA A 257 0.32 6.38 13.91
CA ALA A 257 -0.23 7.74 13.83
C ALA A 257 -0.12 8.55 15.15
N GLY A 258 0.40 7.95 16.21
CA GLY A 258 0.66 8.59 17.49
C GLY A 258 -0.49 8.56 18.49
N ALA A 259 -0.28 9.22 19.62
CA ALA A 259 -1.06 9.04 20.85
C ALA A 259 -2.58 9.30 20.71
N CYS A 260 -3.02 10.11 19.76
CA CYS A 260 -4.46 10.38 19.58
C CYS A 260 -5.21 9.14 19.11
N VAL A 261 -4.67 8.44 18.10
CA VAL A 261 -5.23 7.20 17.57
C VAL A 261 -5.05 6.09 18.59
N ASP A 262 -3.82 5.90 19.10
CA ASP A 262 -3.46 4.80 20.00
C ASP A 262 -4.31 4.84 21.26
N THR A 263 -4.43 6.00 21.92
CA THR A 263 -5.26 6.14 23.13
C THR A 263 -6.74 5.81 22.86
N ALA A 264 -7.27 6.19 21.70
CA ALA A 264 -8.68 5.91 21.38
C ALA A 264 -8.91 4.42 21.12
N VAL A 265 -7.99 3.76 20.43
CA VAL A 265 -8.04 2.32 20.14
C VAL A 265 -7.85 1.53 21.42
N ASP A 266 -6.85 1.86 22.25
CA ASP A 266 -6.58 1.19 23.52
C ASP A 266 -7.76 1.31 24.49
N ALA A 267 -8.33 2.51 24.66
CA ALA A 267 -9.51 2.72 25.51
C ALA A 267 -10.70 1.86 25.05
N TYR A 268 -10.87 1.69 23.74
CA TYR A 268 -11.90 0.82 23.22
C TYR A 268 -11.58 -0.68 23.41
N LEU A 269 -10.34 -1.11 23.22
CA LEU A 269 -9.94 -2.52 23.38
C LEU A 269 -9.98 -2.97 24.84
N VAL A 270 -9.55 -2.11 25.77
CA VAL A 270 -9.42 -2.44 27.20
C VAL A 270 -10.74 -2.20 27.94
N ASP A 271 -11.35 -1.05 27.75
CA ASP A 271 -12.48 -0.58 28.55
C ASP A 271 -13.82 -0.55 27.79
N LEU A 272 -13.80 -0.91 26.50
CA LEU A 272 -14.94 -0.75 25.56
C LEU A 272 -15.45 0.69 25.50
N THR A 273 -14.60 1.66 25.77
CA THR A 273 -14.95 3.08 25.67
C THR A 273 -15.26 3.43 24.20
N PRO A 274 -16.50 3.87 23.89
CA PRO A 274 -16.84 4.17 22.51
C PRO A 274 -16.11 5.42 22.02
N VAL A 275 -15.78 5.43 20.72
CA VAL A 275 -15.25 6.62 20.05
C VAL A 275 -16.40 7.56 19.71
N GLU A 276 -16.24 8.84 20.02
CA GLU A 276 -17.23 9.86 19.73
C GLU A 276 -17.47 9.98 18.20
N PRO A 277 -18.73 10.16 17.77
CA PRO A 277 -19.04 10.35 16.35
C PRO A 277 -18.28 11.53 15.73
N GLY A 278 -17.59 11.28 14.64
CA GLY A 278 -16.80 12.29 13.91
C GLY A 278 -15.46 12.61 14.57
N LYS A 279 -14.96 11.75 15.46
CA LYS A 279 -13.62 11.92 16.04
C LYS A 279 -12.57 11.83 14.95
N THR A 280 -11.73 12.84 14.88
CA THR A 280 -10.56 12.96 14.00
C THR A 280 -9.28 13.09 14.84
N CYS A 281 -8.23 12.48 14.38
CA CYS A 281 -6.84 12.56 14.89
C CYS A 281 -5.88 13.04 13.75
#